data_65680a7bc22e6d85fb687bd4fd73c90b
#
_entry.id   65680a7bc22e6d85fb687bd4fd73c90b
#
_cell.length_a   1.000
_cell.length_b   1.000
_cell.length_c   1.000
_cell.angle_alpha   90.00
_cell.angle_beta   90.00
_cell.angle_gamma   90.00
#
_symmetry.space_group_name_H-M   'P 1'
#
loop_
_entity.id
_entity.type
_entity.pdbx_description
1 polymer ?
#
loop_
_entity_poly.entity_id
_entity_poly.type
_entity_poly.pdbx_seq_one_letter_code
_entity_poly.pdbx_strand_id
1 'polypeptide(L)'
;MEGTISEIVTEGLRASEDGTVASGVDIDRSARTVTLYVNDSVDVSRLRLTRLILDPRDATIELDSARCDDKEKFPFHDFASLDSLSLSANTRLDLSTPLELNVRTYQDNPWTLTVRQIVDRTVDVDGMVDHLVDPVSRVAVIYVSADQDLSNIKIRTLNLGGAYGRVTPDPTTVRDFTYPQTFYAARAGEEVWQEWKVVIEQSEGGASTSSSVFPMVTKATLTGSVQSGKTPVVEYKEQTASAWSTAADVKTSGASFSATIGGLRGGTAYDYRISVD
;
A
#
# COMPACT_ATOMS: atom_id res chain seq x y z
N MET A 1 16.98 9.91 -31.44
CA MET A 1 15.83 9.21 -30.80
C MET A 1 16.18 9.06 -29.34
N GLU A 2 15.29 9.45 -28.46
CA GLU A 2 15.50 9.36 -27.01
C GLU A 2 15.35 7.91 -26.54
N GLY A 3 16.27 7.45 -25.68
CA GLY A 3 16.22 6.11 -25.12
C GLY A 3 15.30 6.08 -23.89
N THR A 4 14.35 5.14 -23.85
CA THR A 4 13.40 5.00 -22.76
C THR A 4 13.31 3.58 -22.25
N ILE A 5 12.92 3.42 -20.98
CA ILE A 5 12.47 2.14 -20.42
C ILE A 5 10.98 2.02 -20.78
N SER A 6 10.65 1.02 -21.59
CA SER A 6 9.30 0.76 -22.07
C SER A 6 8.54 -0.19 -21.13
N GLU A 7 9.23 -1.20 -20.61
CA GLU A 7 8.69 -2.18 -19.67
C GLU A 7 9.80 -2.67 -18.74
N ILE A 8 9.48 -2.86 -17.49
CA ILE A 8 10.35 -3.53 -16.51
C ILE A 8 9.49 -4.39 -15.60
N VAL A 9 9.93 -5.61 -15.33
CA VAL A 9 9.25 -6.55 -14.42
C VAL A 9 10.28 -7.19 -13.51
N THR A 10 9.97 -7.22 -12.23
CA THR A 10 10.80 -7.87 -11.20
C THR A 10 10.00 -8.92 -10.45
N GLU A 11 10.66 -9.69 -9.62
CA GLU A 11 9.96 -10.54 -8.66
C GLU A 11 9.20 -9.69 -7.63
N GLY A 12 8.13 -10.26 -7.07
CA GLY A 12 7.41 -9.70 -5.94
C GLY A 12 6.64 -8.41 -6.19
N LEU A 13 6.38 -8.04 -7.46
CA LEU A 13 5.59 -6.84 -7.77
C LEU A 13 4.22 -6.87 -7.09
N ARG A 14 3.81 -5.73 -6.53
CA ARG A 14 2.54 -5.50 -5.84
C ARG A 14 1.95 -4.16 -6.25
N ALA A 15 0.65 -4.03 -6.18
CA ALA A 15 0.02 -2.72 -6.32
C ALA A 15 0.55 -1.73 -5.27
N SER A 16 0.61 -0.44 -5.63
CA SER A 16 0.95 0.62 -4.67
C SER A 16 -0.04 0.64 -3.49
N GLU A 17 0.39 1.13 -2.34
CA GLU A 17 -0.46 1.18 -1.12
C GLU A 17 -1.77 1.94 -1.34
N ASP A 18 -1.76 2.97 -2.18
CA ASP A 18 -2.94 3.78 -2.54
C ASP A 18 -3.76 3.18 -3.71
N GLY A 19 -3.30 2.06 -4.28
CA GLY A 19 -3.94 1.37 -5.40
C GLY A 19 -3.86 2.11 -6.75
N THR A 20 -3.14 3.23 -6.84
CA THR A 20 -3.03 4.01 -8.09
C THR A 20 -2.19 3.30 -9.14
N VAL A 21 -1.22 2.50 -8.73
CA VAL A 21 -0.34 1.72 -9.59
C VAL A 21 -0.62 0.23 -9.40
N ALA A 22 -1.64 -0.28 -10.09
CA ALA A 22 -2.08 -1.67 -9.94
C ALA A 22 -1.05 -2.70 -10.42
N SER A 23 -0.21 -2.35 -11.40
CA SER A 23 0.82 -3.22 -11.97
C SER A 23 2.05 -3.40 -11.06
N GLY A 24 2.22 -2.55 -10.06
CA GLY A 24 3.44 -2.47 -9.26
C GLY A 24 4.61 -1.79 -9.94
N VAL A 25 4.40 -1.19 -11.11
CA VAL A 25 5.43 -0.47 -11.86
C VAL A 25 4.88 0.86 -12.33
N ASP A 26 5.52 1.94 -11.93
CA ASP A 26 5.25 3.30 -12.39
C ASP A 26 6.44 3.81 -13.20
N ILE A 27 6.22 4.10 -14.48
CA ILE A 27 7.23 4.62 -15.40
C ILE A 27 6.86 6.05 -15.80
N ASP A 28 7.52 7.02 -15.22
CA ASP A 28 7.44 8.42 -15.64
C ASP A 28 8.53 8.72 -16.67
N ARG A 29 8.11 8.74 -17.95
CA ARG A 29 9.03 9.02 -19.06
C ARG A 29 9.48 10.48 -19.09
N SER A 30 8.70 11.40 -18.59
CA SER A 30 9.04 12.83 -18.58
C SER A 30 10.07 13.14 -17.50
N ALA A 31 9.93 12.55 -16.33
CA ALA A 31 10.90 12.64 -15.25
C ALA A 31 12.07 11.66 -15.41
N ARG A 32 11.94 10.66 -16.31
CA ARG A 32 12.89 9.53 -16.48
C ARG A 32 13.11 8.77 -15.17
N THR A 33 12.01 8.42 -14.52
CA THR A 33 12.04 7.64 -13.29
C THR A 33 11.19 6.39 -13.43
N VAL A 34 11.62 5.34 -12.72
CA VAL A 34 10.82 4.13 -12.52
C VAL A 34 10.70 3.89 -11.03
N THR A 35 9.47 3.73 -10.56
CA THR A 35 9.20 3.27 -9.20
C THR A 35 8.61 1.87 -9.25
N LEU A 36 9.30 0.92 -8.60
CA LEU A 36 8.87 -0.46 -8.46
C LEU A 36 8.26 -0.64 -7.05
N TYR A 37 7.06 -1.19 -6.99
CA TYR A 37 6.40 -1.54 -5.74
C TYR A 37 6.49 -3.05 -5.58
N VAL A 38 7.17 -3.51 -4.54
CA VAL A 38 7.42 -4.95 -4.30
C VAL A 38 6.97 -5.36 -2.91
N ASN A 39 6.72 -6.65 -2.76
CA ASN A 39 6.41 -7.23 -1.46
C ASN A 39 7.59 -7.02 -0.48
N ASP A 40 7.31 -6.76 0.79
CA ASP A 40 8.29 -6.55 1.85
C ASP A 40 9.12 -7.81 2.20
N SER A 41 8.68 -8.99 1.75
CA SER A 41 9.47 -10.23 1.86
C SER A 41 10.59 -10.35 0.82
N VAL A 42 10.65 -9.45 -0.17
CA VAL A 42 11.66 -9.48 -1.22
C VAL A 42 12.92 -8.76 -0.75
N ASP A 43 14.06 -9.39 -0.98
CA ASP A 43 15.37 -8.77 -0.73
C ASP A 43 15.69 -7.75 -1.84
N VAL A 44 15.48 -6.47 -1.52
CA VAL A 44 15.71 -5.37 -2.48
C VAL A 44 17.18 -5.13 -2.79
N SER A 45 18.11 -5.65 -1.97
CA SER A 45 19.54 -5.60 -2.27
C SER A 45 19.94 -6.62 -3.35
N ARG A 46 19.04 -7.56 -3.67
CA ARG A 46 19.25 -8.62 -4.67
C ARG A 46 17.97 -8.91 -5.46
N LEU A 47 17.26 -7.86 -5.85
CA LEU A 47 15.98 -7.95 -6.55
C LEU A 47 16.15 -8.58 -7.93
N ARG A 48 15.44 -9.67 -8.18
CA ARG A 48 15.51 -10.37 -9.47
C ARG A 48 14.74 -9.64 -10.54
N LEU A 49 15.45 -9.26 -11.61
CA LEU A 49 14.89 -8.72 -12.83
C LEU A 49 14.38 -9.86 -13.71
N THR A 50 13.10 -9.84 -14.09
CA THR A 50 12.50 -10.90 -14.93
C THR A 50 12.19 -10.45 -16.34
N ARG A 51 12.06 -9.15 -16.57
CA ARG A 51 11.86 -8.57 -17.90
C ARG A 51 12.33 -7.13 -17.95
N LEU A 52 12.94 -6.74 -19.06
CA LEU A 52 13.33 -5.36 -19.35
C LEU A 52 13.21 -5.10 -20.86
N ILE A 53 12.40 -4.12 -21.23
CA ILE A 53 12.25 -3.71 -22.63
C ILE A 53 12.59 -2.24 -22.76
N LEU A 54 13.52 -1.96 -23.65
CA LEU A 54 13.94 -0.61 -23.99
C LEU A 54 13.28 -0.17 -25.31
N ASP A 55 13.17 1.14 -25.50
CA ASP A 55 12.75 1.75 -26.74
C ASP A 55 13.71 2.90 -27.10
N PRO A 56 14.38 2.84 -28.27
CA PRO A 56 14.34 1.76 -29.26
C PRO A 56 14.93 0.44 -28.71
N ARG A 57 14.59 -0.68 -29.33
CA ARG A 57 15.00 -2.00 -28.86
C ARG A 57 16.50 -2.29 -28.95
N ASP A 58 17.21 -1.52 -29.73
CA ASP A 58 18.67 -1.56 -29.85
C ASP A 58 19.38 -0.61 -28.86
N ALA A 59 18.61 0.10 -28.03
CA ALA A 59 19.18 0.83 -26.92
C ALA A 59 19.83 -0.13 -25.91
N THR A 60 20.82 0.36 -25.19
CA THR A 60 21.51 -0.38 -24.13
C THR A 60 21.40 0.35 -22.80
N ILE A 61 21.59 -0.38 -21.69
CA ILE A 61 21.68 0.21 -20.35
C ILE A 61 23.11 0.13 -19.85
N GLU A 62 23.59 1.25 -19.37
CA GLU A 62 24.81 1.33 -18.57
C GLU A 62 24.45 1.63 -17.11
N LEU A 63 24.96 0.83 -16.21
CA LEU A 63 24.76 0.99 -14.76
C LEU A 63 26.04 0.62 -14.00
N ASP A 64 26.08 0.96 -12.71
CA ASP A 64 27.18 0.55 -11.84
C ASP A 64 27.16 -0.98 -11.65
N SER A 65 28.21 -1.59 -12.11
CA SER A 65 28.40 -3.04 -12.05
C SER A 65 28.43 -3.63 -10.65
N ALA A 66 28.78 -2.84 -9.64
CA ALA A 66 28.73 -3.28 -8.24
C ALA A 66 27.29 -3.52 -7.78
N ARG A 67 26.31 -2.94 -8.52
CA ARG A 67 24.88 -3.06 -8.24
C ARG A 67 24.19 -4.19 -9.03
N CYS A 68 24.95 -5.02 -9.76
CA CYS A 68 24.44 -6.15 -10.54
C CYS A 68 25.20 -7.44 -10.22
N ASP A 69 24.49 -8.49 -9.82
CA ASP A 69 25.11 -9.77 -9.44
C ASP A 69 25.55 -10.61 -10.65
N ASP A 70 24.91 -10.46 -11.80
CA ASP A 70 25.11 -11.36 -12.95
C ASP A 70 26.11 -10.79 -13.97
N LYS A 71 27.31 -10.53 -13.50
CA LYS A 71 28.38 -9.88 -14.28
C LYS A 71 28.88 -10.70 -15.47
N GLU A 72 28.70 -12.02 -15.43
CA GLU A 72 29.27 -12.93 -16.41
C GLU A 72 28.36 -13.09 -17.65
N LYS A 73 27.05 -12.92 -17.50
CA LYS A 73 26.06 -13.14 -18.56
C LYS A 73 25.72 -11.90 -19.34
N PHE A 74 25.82 -10.73 -18.71
CA PHE A 74 25.60 -9.46 -19.36
C PHE A 74 26.91 -8.72 -19.47
N PRO A 75 27.16 -8.07 -20.62
CA PRO A 75 28.28 -7.17 -20.74
C PRO A 75 28.23 -6.22 -19.54
N PHE A 76 29.31 -6.17 -18.84
CA PHE A 76 29.49 -5.38 -17.68
C PHE A 76 29.10 -3.93 -17.93
N HIS A 77 28.18 -3.34 -17.18
CA HIS A 77 27.61 -2.02 -17.35
C HIS A 77 26.61 -1.83 -18.50
N ASP A 78 26.54 -2.72 -19.46
CA ASP A 78 25.88 -2.45 -20.72
C ASP A 78 25.09 -3.67 -21.18
N PHE A 79 23.77 -3.62 -21.18
CA PHE A 79 22.91 -4.68 -21.69
C PHE A 79 21.67 -4.12 -22.38
N ALA A 80 21.25 -4.82 -23.44
CA ALA A 80 20.10 -4.45 -24.27
C ALA A 80 18.77 -4.85 -23.62
N SER A 81 17.68 -4.57 -24.30
CA SER A 81 16.35 -5.08 -23.97
C SER A 81 16.35 -6.60 -23.85
N LEU A 82 15.74 -7.10 -22.80
CA LEU A 82 15.70 -8.51 -22.44
C LEU A 82 14.25 -9.00 -22.34
N ASP A 83 13.97 -10.12 -22.98
CA ASP A 83 12.74 -10.86 -22.76
C ASP A 83 12.88 -11.82 -21.58
N SER A 84 11.77 -12.19 -20.95
CA SER A 84 11.77 -13.05 -19.76
C SER A 84 12.51 -14.37 -19.96
N LEU A 85 12.57 -14.90 -21.17
CA LEU A 85 13.27 -16.14 -21.51
C LEU A 85 14.80 -16.00 -21.57
N SER A 86 15.31 -14.81 -21.79
CA SER A 86 16.76 -14.53 -21.86
C SER A 86 17.37 -14.16 -20.52
N LEU A 87 16.54 -13.87 -19.52
CA LEU A 87 17.00 -13.56 -18.16
C LEU A 87 17.33 -14.85 -17.40
N SER A 88 18.46 -14.85 -16.73
CA SER A 88 18.79 -15.95 -15.85
C SER A 88 18.15 -15.78 -14.47
N ALA A 89 18.07 -16.87 -13.74
CA ALA A 89 17.64 -16.82 -12.33
C ALA A 89 18.54 -15.93 -11.45
N ASN A 90 19.72 -15.57 -11.93
CA ASN A 90 20.73 -14.80 -11.21
C ASN A 90 20.80 -13.33 -11.64
N THR A 91 19.95 -12.87 -12.56
CA THR A 91 19.92 -11.47 -12.95
C THR A 91 19.28 -10.65 -11.83
N ARG A 92 20.12 -10.12 -10.96
CA ARG A 92 19.72 -9.42 -9.74
C ARG A 92 20.37 -8.05 -9.68
N LEU A 93 19.57 -7.08 -9.25
CA LEU A 93 19.98 -5.69 -9.05
C LEU A 93 19.90 -5.34 -7.56
N ASP A 94 20.89 -4.63 -7.07
CA ASP A 94 20.79 -3.97 -5.77
C ASP A 94 20.03 -2.64 -5.92
N LEU A 95 18.81 -2.62 -5.41
CA LEU A 95 17.89 -1.49 -5.37
C LEU A 95 17.58 -1.06 -3.93
N SER A 96 18.47 -1.35 -2.99
CA SER A 96 18.35 -0.89 -1.59
C SER A 96 18.42 0.63 -1.47
N THR A 97 19.06 1.29 -2.43
CA THR A 97 19.04 2.74 -2.63
C THR A 97 18.69 3.03 -4.09
N PRO A 98 18.25 4.23 -4.45
CA PRO A 98 17.98 4.58 -5.85
C PRO A 98 19.18 4.23 -6.75
N LEU A 99 18.88 3.58 -7.87
CA LEU A 99 19.88 3.19 -8.87
C LEU A 99 19.81 4.15 -10.04
N GLU A 100 20.89 4.86 -10.28
CA GLU A 100 21.04 5.66 -11.50
C GLU A 100 21.61 4.81 -12.62
N LEU A 101 21.03 4.92 -13.79
CA LEU A 101 21.47 4.22 -15.01
C LEU A 101 21.28 5.12 -16.23
N ASN A 102 22.01 4.83 -17.30
CA ASN A 102 21.85 5.48 -18.59
C ASN A 102 21.21 4.54 -19.60
N VAL A 103 20.10 4.97 -20.21
CA VAL A 103 19.59 4.31 -21.42
C VAL A 103 20.28 4.96 -22.62
N ARG A 104 21.18 4.19 -23.25
CA ARG A 104 22.07 4.69 -24.30
C ARG A 104 21.51 4.39 -25.69
N THR A 105 21.48 5.42 -26.48
CA THR A 105 21.25 5.37 -27.93
C THR A 105 22.42 6.08 -28.61
N TYR A 106 22.18 7.13 -29.37
CA TYR A 106 23.25 8.03 -29.86
C TYR A 106 23.70 9.04 -28.79
N GLN A 107 22.94 9.11 -27.69
CA GLN A 107 23.21 9.96 -26.54
C GLN A 107 22.79 9.23 -25.27
N ASP A 108 23.32 9.71 -24.16
CA ASP A 108 22.95 9.22 -22.84
C ASP A 108 21.62 9.81 -22.38
N ASN A 109 20.77 8.95 -21.85
CA ASN A 109 19.52 9.34 -21.24
C ASN A 109 19.50 8.80 -19.81
N PRO A 110 19.81 9.63 -18.80
CA PRO A 110 19.85 9.21 -17.41
C PRO A 110 18.44 8.89 -16.90
N TRP A 111 18.33 7.77 -16.19
CA TRP A 111 17.11 7.30 -15.53
C TRP A 111 17.42 6.95 -14.08
N THR A 112 16.42 7.06 -13.22
CA THR A 112 16.51 6.64 -11.82
C THR A 112 15.48 5.54 -11.52
N LEU A 113 15.96 4.40 -11.03
CA LEU A 113 15.11 3.32 -10.53
C LEU A 113 15.03 3.40 -9.00
N THR A 114 13.81 3.33 -8.49
CA THR A 114 13.53 3.33 -7.04
C THR A 114 12.61 2.16 -6.71
N VAL A 115 12.84 1.51 -5.57
CA VAL A 115 11.95 0.47 -5.04
C VAL A 115 11.24 0.98 -3.80
N ARG A 116 9.95 0.69 -3.72
CA ARG A 116 9.14 0.84 -2.51
C ARG A 116 8.61 -0.52 -2.09
N GLN A 117 8.92 -0.93 -0.88
CA GLN A 117 8.40 -2.17 -0.34
C GLN A 117 7.00 -1.95 0.23
N ILE A 118 6.08 -2.79 -0.22
CA ILE A 118 4.71 -2.84 0.29
C ILE A 118 4.67 -3.86 1.41
N VAL A 119 4.26 -3.44 2.57
CA VAL A 119 4.22 -4.25 3.78
C VAL A 119 2.92 -5.04 3.82
N ASP A 120 3.01 -6.38 3.80
CA ASP A 120 1.86 -7.25 4.00
C ASP A 120 1.51 -7.28 5.50
N ARG A 121 0.38 -6.68 5.84
CA ARG A 121 -0.12 -6.63 7.20
C ARG A 121 -1.20 -7.69 7.39
N THR A 122 -1.11 -8.44 8.46
CA THR A 122 -2.08 -9.48 8.80
C THR A 122 -2.69 -9.22 10.14
N VAL A 123 -4.01 -9.43 10.21
CA VAL A 123 -4.81 -9.26 11.43
C VAL A 123 -5.64 -10.52 11.63
N ASP A 124 -5.64 -11.06 12.83
CA ASP A 124 -6.51 -12.17 13.25
C ASP A 124 -6.94 -11.94 14.71
N VAL A 125 -8.24 -11.85 14.93
CA VAL A 125 -8.87 -11.57 16.23
C VAL A 125 -10.03 -12.54 16.42
N ASP A 126 -10.24 -13.02 17.63
CA ASP A 126 -11.39 -13.89 17.94
C ASP A 126 -12.70 -13.19 17.58
N GLY A 127 -13.55 -13.89 16.85
CA GLY A 127 -14.83 -13.37 16.38
C GLY A 127 -14.73 -12.33 15.26
N MET A 128 -13.55 -12.18 14.63
CA MET A 128 -13.36 -11.24 13.52
C MET A 128 -14.28 -11.60 12.35
N VAL A 129 -15.00 -10.61 11.86
CA VAL A 129 -15.88 -10.68 10.68
C VAL A 129 -15.17 -10.06 9.49
N ASP A 130 -14.50 -8.91 9.70
CA ASP A 130 -13.77 -8.20 8.67
C ASP A 130 -12.74 -7.25 9.30
N HIS A 131 -11.85 -6.69 8.50
CA HIS A 131 -10.89 -5.70 8.95
C HIS A 131 -10.48 -4.77 7.81
N LEU A 132 -10.06 -3.57 8.18
CA LEU A 132 -9.45 -2.58 7.29
C LEU A 132 -8.14 -2.11 7.91
N VAL A 133 -7.06 -2.18 7.15
CA VAL A 133 -5.77 -1.61 7.56
C VAL A 133 -5.39 -0.51 6.59
N ASP A 134 -5.34 0.73 7.07
CA ASP A 134 -4.91 1.89 6.29
C ASP A 134 -3.47 2.26 6.68
N PRO A 135 -2.49 1.99 5.81
CA PRO A 135 -1.09 2.30 6.09
C PRO A 135 -0.76 3.79 6.00
N VAL A 136 -1.61 4.58 5.34
CA VAL A 136 -1.39 6.03 5.19
C VAL A 136 -1.73 6.76 6.48
N SER A 137 -2.92 6.51 7.02
CA SER A 137 -3.36 7.08 8.29
C SER A 137 -2.84 6.29 9.50
N ARG A 138 -2.30 5.08 9.29
CA ARG A 138 -1.83 4.16 10.32
C ARG A 138 -2.93 3.77 11.30
N VAL A 139 -4.04 3.34 10.73
CA VAL A 139 -5.19 2.87 11.50
C VAL A 139 -5.57 1.48 11.03
N ALA A 140 -5.83 0.60 11.98
CA ALA A 140 -6.46 -0.68 11.77
C ALA A 140 -7.84 -0.68 12.42
N VAL A 141 -8.89 -0.92 11.64
CA VAL A 141 -10.25 -1.12 12.13
C VAL A 141 -10.61 -2.59 11.96
N ILE A 142 -11.01 -3.22 13.04
CA ILE A 142 -11.32 -4.64 13.08
C ILE A 142 -12.78 -4.78 13.48
N TYR A 143 -13.56 -5.47 12.68
CA TYR A 143 -14.95 -5.74 12.95
C TYR A 143 -15.09 -7.15 13.53
N VAL A 144 -15.71 -7.24 14.69
CA VAL A 144 -16.00 -8.52 15.35
C VAL A 144 -17.51 -8.74 15.42
N SER A 145 -17.94 -9.99 15.59
CA SER A 145 -19.35 -10.30 15.76
C SER A 145 -19.94 -9.60 16.99
N ALA A 146 -21.25 -9.32 16.93
CA ALA A 146 -21.97 -8.55 17.94
C ALA A 146 -21.96 -9.17 19.36
N ASP A 147 -21.67 -10.45 19.47
CA ASP A 147 -21.57 -11.20 20.73
C ASP A 147 -20.20 -11.10 21.39
N GLN A 148 -19.21 -10.48 20.75
CA GLN A 148 -17.87 -10.31 21.31
C GLN A 148 -17.85 -9.25 22.39
N ASP A 149 -17.21 -9.55 23.51
CA ASP A 149 -16.97 -8.60 24.60
C ASP A 149 -15.73 -7.73 24.30
N LEU A 150 -15.94 -6.47 23.95
CA LEU A 150 -14.86 -5.52 23.62
C LEU A 150 -13.91 -5.26 24.79
N SER A 151 -14.33 -5.53 26.02
CA SER A 151 -13.44 -5.41 27.21
C SER A 151 -12.50 -6.60 27.36
N ASN A 152 -12.70 -7.68 26.60
CA ASN A 152 -11.91 -8.91 26.71
C ASN A 152 -11.67 -9.57 25.34
N ILE A 153 -11.23 -8.82 24.39
CA ILE A 153 -10.87 -9.31 23.04
C ILE A 153 -9.59 -10.14 23.10
N LYS A 154 -9.52 -11.15 22.27
CA LYS A 154 -8.31 -11.96 22.08
C LYS A 154 -7.76 -11.77 20.69
N ILE A 155 -6.62 -11.09 20.60
CA ILE A 155 -5.84 -10.97 19.36
C ILE A 155 -4.96 -12.20 19.23
N ARG A 156 -5.01 -12.85 18.06
CA ARG A 156 -4.13 -13.96 17.68
C ARG A 156 -2.93 -13.45 16.89
N THR A 157 -3.18 -12.52 15.97
CA THR A 157 -2.16 -11.91 15.13
C THR A 157 -2.48 -10.44 14.89
N LEU A 158 -1.47 -9.59 15.00
CA LEU A 158 -1.54 -8.17 14.62
C LEU A 158 -0.17 -7.74 14.08
N ASN A 159 0.08 -8.03 12.80
CA ASN A 159 1.35 -7.72 12.13
C ASN A 159 1.27 -6.39 11.39
N LEU A 160 1.37 -5.28 12.10
CA LEU A 160 1.32 -3.94 11.50
C LEU A 160 2.65 -3.52 10.85
N GLY A 161 3.75 -4.19 11.20
CA GLY A 161 5.07 -3.97 10.61
C GLY A 161 5.47 -4.98 9.53
N GLY A 162 4.54 -5.87 9.13
CA GLY A 162 4.80 -6.96 8.18
C GLY A 162 5.21 -8.26 8.86
N ALA A 163 5.45 -9.32 8.05
CA ALA A 163 5.64 -10.70 8.50
C ALA A 163 6.77 -10.89 9.53
N TYR A 164 7.82 -10.10 9.44
CA TYR A 164 8.96 -10.11 10.37
C TYR A 164 9.11 -8.82 11.16
N GLY A 165 8.08 -7.97 11.12
CA GLY A 165 8.03 -6.74 11.86
C GLY A 165 7.82 -6.96 13.36
N ARG A 166 8.01 -5.91 14.12
CA ARG A 166 7.82 -5.89 15.58
C ARG A 166 6.62 -5.01 15.90
N VAL A 167 5.82 -5.42 16.87
CA VAL A 167 4.69 -4.64 17.39
C VAL A 167 4.79 -4.57 18.91
N THR A 168 4.57 -3.38 19.46
CA THR A 168 4.56 -3.15 20.91
C THR A 168 3.41 -2.23 21.30
N PRO A 169 2.71 -2.43 22.46
CA PRO A 169 2.84 -3.60 23.33
C PRO A 169 2.55 -4.90 22.60
N ASP A 170 2.90 -6.05 23.21
CA ASP A 170 2.54 -7.37 22.63
C ASP A 170 1.02 -7.44 22.46
N PRO A 171 0.51 -7.55 21.20
CA PRO A 171 -0.92 -7.51 20.94
C PRO A 171 -1.71 -8.59 21.68
N THR A 172 -1.09 -9.73 21.94
CA THR A 172 -1.75 -10.86 22.63
C THR A 172 -2.03 -10.57 24.10
N THR A 173 -1.41 -9.56 24.66
CA THR A 173 -1.58 -9.16 26.07
C THR A 173 -2.61 -8.04 26.26
N VAL A 174 -2.93 -7.29 25.19
CA VAL A 174 -3.94 -6.23 25.23
C VAL A 174 -5.32 -6.84 25.02
N ARG A 175 -6.25 -6.59 25.91
CA ARG A 175 -7.58 -7.20 25.93
C ARG A 175 -8.72 -6.19 25.79
N ASP A 176 -8.59 -5.03 26.38
CA ASP A 176 -9.66 -4.03 26.42
C ASP A 176 -9.58 -3.12 25.19
N PHE A 177 -10.58 -3.25 24.35
CA PHE A 177 -10.80 -2.45 23.15
C PHE A 177 -12.12 -1.67 23.18
N THR A 178 -12.66 -1.42 24.36
CA THR A 178 -13.80 -0.51 24.52
C THR A 178 -13.47 0.90 24.04
N TYR A 179 -12.17 1.23 23.95
CA TYR A 179 -11.61 2.43 23.33
C TYR A 179 -10.46 2.06 22.37
N PRO A 180 -10.20 2.90 21.36
CA PRO A 180 -9.05 2.70 20.47
C PRO A 180 -7.74 2.53 21.23
N GLN A 181 -6.96 1.53 20.87
CA GLN A 181 -5.66 1.26 21.47
C GLN A 181 -4.52 1.75 20.56
N THR A 182 -3.43 2.16 21.19
CA THR A 182 -2.23 2.58 20.46
C THR A 182 -1.19 1.47 20.48
N PHE A 183 -0.71 1.12 19.30
CA PHE A 183 0.42 0.21 19.11
C PHE A 183 1.51 0.93 18.36
N TYR A 184 2.74 0.47 18.53
CA TYR A 184 3.88 0.92 17.75
C TYR A 184 4.39 -0.27 16.94
N ALA A 185 4.62 -0.07 15.66
CA ALA A 185 5.11 -1.10 14.77
C ALA A 185 6.39 -0.64 14.06
N ALA A 186 7.35 -1.55 13.94
CA ALA A 186 8.55 -1.35 13.14
C ALA A 186 8.67 -2.46 12.10
N ARG A 187 9.14 -2.15 10.91
CA ARG A 187 9.46 -3.15 9.87
C ARG A 187 10.65 -4.00 10.31
N ALA A 188 10.80 -5.15 9.67
CA ALA A 188 11.96 -5.99 9.89
C ALA A 188 13.26 -5.23 9.61
N GLY A 189 14.20 -5.26 10.57
CA GLY A 189 15.49 -4.58 10.44
C GLY A 189 15.47 -3.06 10.63
N GLU A 190 14.31 -2.44 10.77
CA GLU A 190 14.19 -1.00 11.04
C GLU A 190 14.14 -0.70 12.55
N GLU A 191 14.78 0.40 12.95
CA GLU A 191 14.72 0.93 14.31
C GLU A 191 13.64 2.01 14.48
N VAL A 192 13.01 2.45 13.38
CA VAL A 192 11.97 3.48 13.41
C VAL A 192 10.62 2.86 13.74
N TRP A 193 10.04 3.29 14.84
CA TRP A 193 8.72 2.88 15.27
C TRP A 193 7.66 3.83 14.72
N GLN A 194 6.59 3.26 14.17
CA GLN A 194 5.42 3.98 13.67
C GLN A 194 4.26 3.79 14.63
N GLU A 195 3.63 4.89 15.01
CA GLU A 195 2.43 4.83 15.85
C GLU A 195 1.22 4.42 15.01
N TRP A 196 0.44 3.45 15.53
CA TRP A 196 -0.78 2.92 14.93
C TRP A 196 -1.93 3.02 15.92
N LYS A 197 -3.11 3.37 15.40
CA LYS A 197 -4.37 3.25 16.13
C LYS A 197 -5.06 1.97 15.71
N VAL A 198 -5.46 1.17 16.69
CA VAL A 198 -6.24 -0.06 16.49
C VAL A 198 -7.60 0.11 17.13
N VAL A 199 -8.63 -0.03 16.35
CA VAL A 199 -10.04 0.09 16.73
C VAL A 199 -10.70 -1.25 16.53
N ILE A 200 -11.43 -1.75 17.53
CA ILE A 200 -12.27 -2.95 17.38
C ILE A 200 -13.72 -2.55 17.59
N GLU A 201 -14.58 -2.90 16.67
CA GLU A 201 -16.00 -2.57 16.67
C GLU A 201 -16.85 -3.81 16.49
N GLN A 202 -17.98 -3.86 17.16
CA GLN A 202 -18.97 -4.91 16.92
C GLN A 202 -19.70 -4.67 15.61
N SER A 203 -19.77 -5.67 14.74
CA SER A 203 -20.54 -5.64 13.50
C SER A 203 -21.98 -6.07 13.80
N GLU A 204 -22.88 -5.12 13.87
CA GLU A 204 -24.32 -5.41 13.81
C GLU A 204 -24.72 -5.61 12.35
N GLY A 205 -25.54 -6.59 12.04
CA GLY A 205 -25.99 -6.85 10.66
C GLY A 205 -26.65 -5.60 10.08
N GLY A 206 -26.03 -4.97 9.06
CA GLY A 206 -26.45 -3.71 8.45
C GLY A 206 -25.25 -2.89 7.99
N ALA A 207 -25.41 -1.58 7.85
CA ALA A 207 -24.31 -0.64 7.66
C ALA A 207 -23.98 0.02 8.99
N SER A 208 -22.72 0.03 9.36
CA SER A 208 -22.22 0.81 10.48
C SER A 208 -21.09 1.72 10.05
N THR A 209 -20.94 2.85 10.74
CA THR A 209 -19.75 3.69 10.61
C THR A 209 -18.82 3.39 11.76
N SER A 210 -17.53 3.33 11.45
CA SER A 210 -16.54 3.33 12.51
C SER A 210 -16.54 4.69 13.22
N SER A 211 -16.22 4.70 14.51
CA SER A 211 -15.99 5.94 15.26
C SER A 211 -14.80 6.74 14.73
N SER A 212 -14.06 6.18 13.77
CA SER A 212 -12.82 6.73 13.23
C SER A 212 -13.06 7.43 11.91
N VAL A 213 -13.13 8.75 11.96
CA VAL A 213 -13.06 9.62 10.80
C VAL A 213 -11.64 10.17 10.72
N PHE A 214 -11.01 10.01 9.55
CA PHE A 214 -9.65 10.53 9.31
C PHE A 214 -9.75 11.86 8.56
N PRO A 215 -9.81 13.01 9.27
CA PRO A 215 -9.89 14.30 8.64
C PRO A 215 -8.51 14.70 8.09
N MET A 216 -8.50 15.03 6.81
CA MET A 216 -7.40 15.76 6.16
C MET A 216 -7.82 17.21 5.95
N VAL A 217 -6.93 18.08 5.48
CA VAL A 217 -7.23 19.51 5.34
C VAL A 217 -8.47 19.79 4.44
N THR A 218 -8.66 19.00 3.38
CA THR A 218 -9.74 19.17 2.41
C THR A 218 -10.49 17.89 2.09
N LYS A 219 -10.16 16.80 2.77
CA LYS A 219 -10.76 15.46 2.57
C LYS A 219 -10.99 14.80 3.90
N ALA A 220 -11.88 13.84 3.94
CA ALA A 220 -11.99 12.90 5.04
C ALA A 220 -12.28 11.51 4.50
N THR A 221 -11.73 10.50 5.13
CA THR A 221 -12.05 9.10 4.83
C THR A 221 -12.95 8.57 5.94
N LEU A 222 -14.10 8.06 5.55
CA LEU A 222 -15.05 7.36 6.40
C LEU A 222 -14.89 5.86 6.13
N THR A 223 -14.85 5.09 7.19
CA THR A 223 -14.81 3.63 7.09
C THR A 223 -16.01 3.03 7.80
N GLY A 224 -16.38 1.83 7.45
CA GLY A 224 -17.49 1.15 8.10
C GLY A 224 -17.68 -0.27 7.58
N SER A 225 -18.68 -0.93 8.10
CA SER A 225 -19.12 -2.23 7.63
C SER A 225 -20.48 -2.16 6.94
N VAL A 226 -20.70 -3.07 6.01
CA VAL A 226 -21.95 -3.24 5.28
C VAL A 226 -22.21 -4.73 5.12
N GLN A 227 -23.47 -5.13 5.11
CA GLN A 227 -23.82 -6.52 4.84
C GLN A 227 -23.23 -6.97 3.50
N SER A 228 -22.60 -8.13 3.47
CA SER A 228 -21.97 -8.68 2.26
C SER A 228 -22.96 -8.69 1.08
N GLY A 229 -22.51 -8.18 -0.06
CA GLY A 229 -23.33 -8.07 -1.28
C GLY A 229 -24.21 -6.82 -1.37
N LYS A 230 -24.18 -5.95 -0.36
CA LYS A 230 -24.88 -4.67 -0.38
C LYS A 230 -23.91 -3.54 -0.77
N THR A 231 -24.45 -2.51 -1.42
CA THR A 231 -23.68 -1.32 -1.82
C THR A 231 -23.99 -0.17 -0.87
N PRO A 232 -23.00 0.38 -0.15
CA PRO A 232 -23.22 1.52 0.71
C PRO A 232 -23.32 2.81 -0.12
N VAL A 233 -24.25 3.67 0.26
CA VAL A 233 -24.35 5.05 -0.22
C VAL A 233 -23.98 5.96 0.94
N VAL A 234 -22.90 6.72 0.78
CA VAL A 234 -22.41 7.66 1.79
C VAL A 234 -22.77 9.07 1.35
N GLU A 235 -23.49 9.79 2.20
CA GLU A 235 -23.85 11.19 1.98
C GLU A 235 -23.29 12.05 3.09
N TYR A 236 -22.93 13.28 2.74
CA TYR A 236 -22.39 14.27 3.67
C TYR A 236 -22.86 15.67 3.35
N LYS A 237 -22.84 16.55 4.35
CA LYS A 237 -23.14 17.98 4.20
C LYS A 237 -22.41 18.81 5.25
N GLU A 238 -22.20 20.09 5.01
CA GLU A 238 -21.87 21.01 6.10
C GLU A 238 -23.01 20.99 7.13
N GLN A 239 -22.70 21.03 8.42
CA GLN A 239 -23.69 20.92 9.48
C GLN A 239 -24.81 21.99 9.34
N THR A 240 -24.44 23.15 8.82
CA THR A 240 -25.39 24.26 8.57
C THR A 240 -26.10 24.17 7.22
N ALA A 241 -25.73 23.27 6.34
CA ALA A 241 -26.36 23.15 5.02
C ALA A 241 -27.62 22.27 5.07
N SER A 242 -28.57 22.53 4.19
CA SER A 242 -29.80 21.74 4.06
C SER A 242 -29.66 20.58 3.06
N ALA A 243 -28.75 20.70 2.08
CA ALA A 243 -28.58 19.72 1.00
C ALA A 243 -27.47 18.71 1.32
N TRP A 244 -27.73 17.46 0.99
CA TRP A 244 -26.77 16.37 1.08
C TRP A 244 -26.03 16.18 -0.25
N SER A 245 -24.76 15.88 -0.17
CA SER A 245 -23.90 15.49 -1.29
C SER A 245 -23.52 14.04 -1.15
N THR A 246 -23.49 13.28 -2.24
CA THR A 246 -23.10 11.88 -2.24
C THR A 246 -21.60 11.76 -2.46
N ALA A 247 -20.93 10.91 -1.69
CA ALA A 247 -19.52 10.59 -1.89
C ALA A 247 -19.33 9.84 -3.21
N ALA A 248 -18.41 10.31 -4.04
CA ALA A 248 -18.16 9.73 -5.36
C ALA A 248 -17.21 8.53 -5.30
N ASP A 249 -16.34 8.45 -4.28
CA ASP A 249 -15.32 7.41 -4.13
C ASP A 249 -15.68 6.53 -2.94
N VAL A 250 -16.46 5.49 -3.19
CA VAL A 250 -16.84 4.47 -2.22
C VAL A 250 -16.28 3.13 -2.70
N LYS A 251 -15.43 2.50 -1.87
CA LYS A 251 -14.81 1.21 -2.13
C LYS A 251 -15.34 0.20 -1.14
N THR A 252 -15.65 -1.01 -1.61
CA THR A 252 -16.10 -2.12 -0.77
C THR A 252 -15.12 -3.29 -0.87
N SER A 253 -14.88 -3.97 0.23
CA SER A 253 -14.09 -5.19 0.31
C SER A 253 -14.75 -6.12 1.32
N GLY A 254 -15.42 -7.17 0.82
CA GLY A 254 -16.21 -8.05 1.69
C GLY A 254 -17.36 -7.31 2.37
N ALA A 255 -17.37 -7.30 3.68
CA ALA A 255 -18.34 -6.57 4.50
C ALA A 255 -17.86 -5.15 4.89
N SER A 256 -16.64 -4.74 4.52
CA SER A 256 -16.12 -3.43 4.84
C SER A 256 -16.26 -2.47 3.68
N PHE A 257 -16.37 -1.17 3.99
CA PHE A 257 -16.28 -0.11 3.00
C PHE A 257 -15.39 1.03 3.49
N SER A 258 -14.84 1.76 2.54
CA SER A 258 -14.24 3.07 2.76
C SER A 258 -14.82 4.07 1.77
N ALA A 259 -15.08 5.29 2.23
CA ALA A 259 -15.58 6.38 1.40
C ALA A 259 -14.70 7.61 1.61
N THR A 260 -14.18 8.16 0.53
CA THR A 260 -13.43 9.41 0.58
C THR A 260 -14.35 10.55 0.18
N ILE A 261 -14.58 11.47 1.10
CA ILE A 261 -15.28 12.73 0.85
C ILE A 261 -14.26 13.84 0.62
N GLY A 262 -14.40 14.57 -0.46
CA GLY A 262 -13.49 15.64 -0.85
C GLY A 262 -14.17 17.01 -0.91
N GLY A 263 -13.36 18.06 -1.15
CA GLY A 263 -13.87 19.42 -1.25
C GLY A 263 -14.29 20.02 0.10
N LEU A 264 -13.83 19.43 1.21
CA LEU A 264 -14.15 19.91 2.54
C LEU A 264 -13.41 21.22 2.84
N ARG A 265 -14.00 22.05 3.68
CA ARG A 265 -13.38 23.28 4.19
C ARG A 265 -12.78 23.04 5.56
N GLY A 266 -11.54 23.43 5.74
CA GLY A 266 -10.87 23.34 7.03
C GLY A 266 -11.62 24.11 8.13
N GLY A 267 -11.72 23.52 9.31
CA GLY A 267 -12.40 24.12 10.47
C GLY A 267 -13.94 24.13 10.39
N THR A 268 -14.53 23.45 9.40
CA THR A 268 -15.98 23.35 9.23
C THR A 268 -16.48 22.00 9.73
N ALA A 269 -17.56 21.99 10.48
CA ALA A 269 -18.24 20.77 10.92
C ALA A 269 -19.13 20.19 9.80
N TYR A 270 -19.07 18.88 9.64
CA TYR A 270 -19.86 18.14 8.65
C TYR A 270 -20.69 17.05 9.34
N ASP A 271 -21.92 16.87 8.86
CA ASP A 271 -22.72 15.70 9.15
C ASP A 271 -22.55 14.69 8.01
N TYR A 272 -22.60 13.41 8.32
CA TYR A 272 -22.64 12.34 7.31
C TYR A 272 -23.65 11.26 7.70
N ARG A 273 -24.12 10.52 6.71
CA ARG A 273 -25.00 9.37 6.89
C ARG A 273 -24.69 8.29 5.86
N ILE A 274 -25.04 7.07 6.21
CA ILE A 274 -24.87 5.91 5.34
C ILE A 274 -26.18 5.19 5.21
N SER A 275 -26.50 4.80 3.99
CA SER A 275 -27.59 3.91 3.67
C SER A 275 -27.07 2.75 2.82
N VAL A 276 -27.79 1.64 2.78
CA VAL A 276 -27.51 0.49 1.92
C VAL A 276 -28.75 0.19 1.08
N ASP A 277 -28.52 -0.09 -0.21
CA ASP A 277 -29.57 -0.55 -1.12
C ASP A 277 -29.70 -2.07 -1.08
#